data_000e0803f976abef29fdb3a9f2984fe7
#
_entry.id   000e0803f976abef29fdb3a9f2984fe7
#
_cell.length_a   1.000
_cell.length_b   1.000
_cell.length_c   1.000
_cell.angle_alpha   90.00
_cell.angle_beta   90.00
_cell.angle_gamma   90.00
#
_symmetry.space_group_name_H-M   'P 1'
#
loop_
_entity.id
_entity.type
_entity.pdbx_description
1 polymer ?
#
loop_
_entity_poly.entity_id
_entity_poly.type
_entity_poly.pdbx_seq_one_letter_code
_entity_poly.pdbx_strand_id
1 'polypeptide(L)'
;MEMDGITMTIWEQIKNGALTDPKTLSGAILYALVFLFLAWLFGRALHLAVQRLFIRDTHNRVDRTAVKFLAQLARFAVYIFAFISYAHLVPALAGLGTAWLASAGILSVIIGLAAQNTLGNLVAGISLLLYRPFDVGDHLQITAPTGLESGFVESINLGYTHLKTDDNRRVVIPNSLMASQTHINLTSSFGVATPGSLPDPKRTIAEHLAELQHLREQELVTEEEYNRKREEILGRL
;
A
#
# COMPACT_ATOMS: atom_id res chain seq x y z
N MET A 1 -46.84 40.86 -34.65
CA MET A 1 -45.43 41.18 -34.41
C MET A 1 -45.05 40.51 -33.09
N GLU A 2 -44.05 39.64 -33.11
CA GLU A 2 -43.53 38.88 -32.00
C GLU A 2 -44.26 37.60 -31.54
N MET A 3 -44.24 36.62 -32.40
CA MET A 3 -44.32 35.20 -31.95
C MET A 3 -43.40 34.27 -32.77
N ASP A 4 -42.32 34.78 -33.36
CA ASP A 4 -41.44 34.01 -34.27
C ASP A 4 -40.18 33.45 -33.57
N GLY A 5 -40.12 33.47 -32.24
CA GLY A 5 -38.93 33.11 -31.50
C GLY A 5 -38.90 31.70 -30.85
N ILE A 6 -39.96 30.92 -30.90
CA ILE A 6 -40.07 29.73 -30.01
C ILE A 6 -40.00 28.37 -30.72
N THR A 7 -40.06 28.31 -32.03
CA THR A 7 -39.99 27.01 -32.72
C THR A 7 -38.87 26.93 -33.75
N MET A 8 -37.65 27.16 -33.37
CA MET A 8 -36.55 26.49 -34.09
C MET A 8 -36.80 24.99 -33.98
N THR A 9 -37.12 24.37 -35.10
CA THR A 9 -37.26 22.90 -35.14
C THR A 9 -35.95 22.27 -34.64
N ILE A 10 -36.03 21.17 -33.91
CA ILE A 10 -34.85 20.41 -33.41
C ILE A 10 -33.82 20.22 -34.54
N TRP A 11 -34.30 20.11 -35.79
CA TRP A 11 -33.47 19.98 -36.98
C TRP A 11 -32.63 21.24 -37.28
N GLU A 12 -33.16 22.43 -37.10
CA GLU A 12 -32.42 23.68 -37.26
C GLU A 12 -31.41 23.91 -36.14
N GLN A 13 -31.73 23.48 -34.90
CA GLN A 13 -30.80 23.50 -33.77
C GLN A 13 -29.63 22.54 -33.99
N ILE A 14 -29.86 21.36 -34.59
CA ILE A 14 -28.79 20.43 -34.98
C ILE A 14 -27.91 21.06 -36.08
N LYS A 15 -28.53 21.64 -37.10
CA LYS A 15 -27.84 22.21 -38.26
C LYS A 15 -26.99 23.44 -37.91
N ASN A 16 -27.41 24.22 -36.93
CA ASN A 16 -26.72 25.41 -36.46
C ASN A 16 -25.74 25.12 -35.30
N GLY A 17 -25.54 23.86 -34.91
CA GLY A 17 -24.63 23.48 -33.81
C GLY A 17 -25.14 23.88 -32.41
N ALA A 18 -26.37 24.39 -32.30
CA ALA A 18 -26.92 24.85 -31.02
C ALA A 18 -27.09 23.75 -29.98
N LEU A 19 -27.22 22.49 -30.42
CA LEU A 19 -27.27 21.33 -29.52
C LEU A 19 -25.90 20.98 -28.87
N THR A 20 -24.82 21.40 -29.49
CA THR A 20 -23.46 21.13 -28.99
C THR A 20 -22.82 22.35 -28.33
N ASP A 21 -23.50 23.50 -28.34
CA ASP A 21 -23.02 24.70 -27.66
C ASP A 21 -23.46 24.69 -26.18
N PRO A 22 -22.56 24.62 -25.22
CA PRO A 22 -22.90 24.62 -23.78
C PRO A 22 -23.53 25.96 -23.32
N LYS A 23 -23.52 26.99 -24.15
CA LYS A 23 -24.16 28.27 -23.86
C LYS A 23 -25.67 28.23 -24.09
N THR A 24 -26.18 27.29 -24.89
CA THR A 24 -27.61 27.13 -25.15
C THR A 24 -28.23 26.19 -24.11
N LEU A 25 -29.51 26.37 -23.82
CA LEU A 25 -30.23 25.49 -22.89
C LEU A 25 -30.25 24.04 -23.39
N SER A 26 -30.41 23.83 -24.71
CA SER A 26 -30.37 22.50 -25.34
C SER A 26 -29.00 21.82 -25.20
N GLY A 27 -27.90 22.57 -25.42
CA GLY A 27 -26.55 22.07 -25.24
C GLY A 27 -26.25 21.76 -23.77
N ALA A 28 -26.61 22.65 -22.85
CA ALA A 28 -26.43 22.40 -21.41
C ALA A 28 -27.15 21.12 -20.97
N ILE A 29 -28.40 20.89 -21.42
CA ILE A 29 -29.14 19.65 -21.11
C ILE A 29 -28.42 18.42 -21.70
N LEU A 30 -27.96 18.50 -22.95
CA LEU A 30 -27.23 17.42 -23.59
C LEU A 30 -25.98 17.04 -22.81
N TYR A 31 -25.17 18.04 -22.43
CA TYR A 31 -23.97 17.78 -21.60
C TYR A 31 -24.35 17.22 -20.24
N ALA A 32 -25.42 17.69 -19.58
CA ALA A 32 -25.88 17.11 -18.32
C ALA A 32 -26.20 15.61 -18.47
N LEU A 33 -26.90 15.23 -19.53
CA LEU A 33 -27.22 13.83 -19.81
C LEU A 33 -25.95 13.01 -20.09
N VAL A 34 -25.00 13.56 -20.84
CA VAL A 34 -23.71 12.89 -21.11
C VAL A 34 -22.91 12.67 -19.82
N PHE A 35 -22.75 13.70 -18.99
CA PHE A 35 -22.02 13.55 -17.72
C PHE A 35 -22.72 12.60 -16.75
N LEU A 36 -24.04 12.64 -16.67
CA LEU A 36 -24.84 11.70 -15.89
C LEU A 36 -24.68 10.26 -16.39
N PHE A 37 -24.70 10.06 -17.69
CA PHE A 37 -24.50 8.75 -18.31
C PHE A 37 -23.08 8.22 -18.05
N LEU A 38 -22.07 9.05 -18.21
CA LEU A 38 -20.68 8.68 -17.92
C LEU A 38 -20.48 8.35 -16.45
N ALA A 39 -21.03 9.16 -15.53
CA ALA A 39 -20.97 8.91 -14.10
C ALA A 39 -21.68 7.60 -13.72
N TRP A 40 -22.86 7.33 -14.32
CA TRP A 40 -23.59 6.07 -14.14
C TRP A 40 -22.78 4.88 -14.68
N LEU A 41 -22.22 5.00 -15.88
CA LEU A 41 -21.40 3.94 -16.50
C LEU A 41 -20.18 3.61 -15.65
N PHE A 42 -19.47 4.63 -15.18
CA PHE A 42 -18.31 4.47 -14.33
C PHE A 42 -18.68 3.86 -12.96
N GLY A 43 -19.76 4.35 -12.35
CA GLY A 43 -20.31 3.80 -11.11
C GLY A 43 -20.74 2.34 -11.24
N ARG A 44 -21.31 1.96 -12.41
CA ARG A 44 -21.65 0.57 -12.71
C ARG A 44 -20.42 -0.30 -12.93
N ALA A 45 -19.41 0.21 -13.65
CA ALA A 45 -18.14 -0.49 -13.85
C ALA A 45 -17.45 -0.78 -12.52
N LEU A 46 -17.41 0.22 -11.63
CA LEU A 46 -16.88 0.08 -10.27
C LEU A 46 -17.64 -0.99 -9.48
N HIS A 47 -18.97 -0.97 -9.55
CA HIS A 47 -19.80 -1.97 -8.87
C HIS A 47 -19.51 -3.40 -9.37
N LEU A 48 -19.40 -3.57 -10.70
CA LEU A 48 -19.06 -4.86 -11.31
C LEU A 48 -17.65 -5.32 -10.94
N ALA A 49 -16.68 -4.40 -10.89
CA ALA A 49 -15.32 -4.70 -10.46
C ALA A 49 -15.29 -5.22 -9.02
N VAL A 50 -15.99 -4.55 -8.11
CA VAL A 50 -16.11 -4.95 -6.71
C VAL A 50 -16.79 -6.32 -6.58
N GLN A 51 -17.87 -6.57 -7.33
CA GLN A 51 -18.52 -7.89 -7.31
C GLN A 51 -17.58 -9.00 -7.79
N ARG A 52 -16.78 -8.75 -8.85
CA ARG A 52 -15.80 -9.74 -9.34
C ARG A 52 -14.71 -10.05 -8.33
N LEU A 53 -14.29 -9.06 -7.54
CA LEU A 53 -13.34 -9.27 -6.44
C LEU A 53 -13.92 -10.24 -5.38
N PHE A 54 -15.19 -10.08 -5.02
CA PHE A 54 -15.85 -10.96 -4.05
C PHE A 54 -16.06 -12.40 -4.55
N ILE A 55 -16.33 -12.57 -5.85
CA ILE A 55 -16.47 -13.90 -6.46
C ILE A 55 -15.12 -14.65 -6.45
N ARG A 56 -14.01 -13.93 -6.57
CA ARG A 56 -12.66 -14.50 -6.56
C ARG A 56 -12.11 -14.77 -5.15
N ASP A 57 -12.68 -14.13 -4.13
CA ASP A 57 -12.22 -14.30 -2.74
C ASP A 57 -12.89 -15.53 -2.10
N THR A 58 -12.36 -16.71 -2.41
CA THR A 58 -12.80 -18.00 -1.83
C THR A 58 -12.42 -18.17 -0.36
N HIS A 59 -11.49 -17.36 0.16
CA HIS A 59 -10.97 -17.49 1.52
C HIS A 59 -11.59 -16.46 2.50
N ASN A 60 -12.59 -15.67 2.08
CA ASN A 60 -13.26 -14.65 2.89
C ASN A 60 -12.28 -13.69 3.64
N ARG A 61 -11.13 -13.40 3.01
CA ARG A 61 -10.06 -12.55 3.58
C ARG A 61 -10.38 -11.07 3.51
N VAL A 62 -11.33 -10.68 2.65
CA VAL A 62 -11.69 -9.29 2.43
C VAL A 62 -12.97 -8.97 3.19
N ASP A 63 -12.90 -7.98 4.08
CA ASP A 63 -14.09 -7.47 4.77
C ASP A 63 -15.07 -6.86 3.75
N ARG A 64 -16.18 -7.57 3.54
CA ARG A 64 -17.23 -7.19 2.60
C ARG A 64 -17.84 -5.83 2.93
N THR A 65 -17.89 -5.49 4.21
CA THR A 65 -18.47 -4.22 4.69
C THR A 65 -17.56 -3.06 4.32
N ALA A 66 -16.25 -3.20 4.60
CA ALA A 66 -15.25 -2.19 4.27
C ALA A 66 -15.17 -1.91 2.76
N VAL A 67 -15.15 -2.96 1.93
CA VAL A 67 -15.09 -2.81 0.47
C VAL A 67 -16.36 -2.19 -0.09
N LYS A 68 -17.55 -2.58 0.39
CA LYS A 68 -18.81 -1.96 -0.02
C LYS A 68 -18.85 -0.48 0.35
N PHE A 69 -18.43 -0.13 1.55
CA PHE A 69 -18.37 1.26 2.00
C PHE A 69 -17.41 2.07 1.13
N LEU A 70 -16.21 1.56 0.87
CA LEU A 70 -15.21 2.23 0.03
C LEU A 70 -15.71 2.41 -1.41
N ALA A 71 -16.36 1.39 -1.97
CA ALA A 71 -16.97 1.46 -3.29
C ALA A 71 -18.11 2.49 -3.37
N GLN A 72 -18.89 2.65 -2.30
CA GLN A 72 -19.95 3.66 -2.23
C GLN A 72 -19.36 5.06 -2.12
N LEU A 73 -18.30 5.23 -1.32
CA LEU A 73 -17.57 6.50 -1.22
C LEU A 73 -16.93 6.89 -2.57
N ALA A 74 -16.30 5.95 -3.25
CA ALA A 74 -15.71 6.16 -4.57
C ALA A 74 -16.78 6.54 -5.61
N ARG A 75 -17.96 5.90 -5.58
CA ARG A 75 -19.08 6.25 -6.45
C ARG A 75 -19.57 7.66 -6.18
N PHE A 76 -19.70 8.05 -4.92
CA PHE A 76 -20.08 9.40 -4.53
C PHE A 76 -19.08 10.44 -5.07
N ALA A 77 -17.78 10.17 -4.94
CA ALA A 77 -16.72 11.02 -5.48
C ALA A 77 -16.83 11.17 -7.02
N VAL A 78 -17.16 10.10 -7.75
CA VAL A 78 -17.39 10.13 -9.20
C VAL A 78 -18.55 11.06 -9.56
N TYR A 79 -19.66 11.01 -8.83
CA TYR A 79 -20.79 11.90 -9.09
C TYR A 79 -20.46 13.37 -8.80
N ILE A 80 -19.73 13.63 -7.71
CA ILE A 80 -19.25 14.99 -7.39
C ILE A 80 -18.34 15.50 -8.50
N PHE A 81 -17.37 14.68 -8.93
CA PHE A 81 -16.45 15.04 -10.00
C PHE A 81 -17.16 15.33 -11.31
N ALA A 82 -18.13 14.49 -11.70
CA ALA A 82 -18.94 14.69 -12.89
C ALA A 82 -19.76 15.99 -12.80
N PHE A 83 -20.33 16.29 -11.63
CA PHE A 83 -21.07 17.54 -11.40
C PHE A 83 -20.17 18.77 -11.53
N ILE A 84 -19.01 18.76 -10.89
CA ILE A 84 -18.04 19.87 -10.96
C ILE A 84 -17.58 20.09 -12.39
N SER A 85 -17.25 19.01 -13.11
CA SER A 85 -16.82 19.07 -14.52
C SER A 85 -17.93 19.63 -15.43
N TYR A 86 -19.16 19.21 -15.22
CA TYR A 86 -20.33 19.75 -15.91
C TYR A 86 -20.53 21.25 -15.62
N ALA A 87 -20.50 21.63 -14.32
CA ALA A 87 -20.69 23.01 -13.91
C ALA A 87 -19.59 23.95 -14.44
N HIS A 88 -18.37 23.43 -14.59
CA HIS A 88 -17.27 24.20 -15.19
C HIS A 88 -17.44 24.40 -16.71
N LEU A 89 -18.05 23.43 -17.39
CA LEU A 89 -18.26 23.48 -18.85
C LEU A 89 -19.41 24.41 -19.26
N VAL A 90 -20.46 24.52 -18.43
CA VAL A 90 -21.64 25.35 -18.72
C VAL A 90 -21.40 26.78 -18.23
N PRO A 91 -21.34 27.82 -19.10
CA PRO A 91 -21.00 29.18 -18.72
C PRO A 91 -21.91 29.78 -17.63
N ALA A 92 -23.18 29.44 -17.61
CA ALA A 92 -24.13 29.88 -16.59
C ALA A 92 -23.80 29.33 -15.20
N LEU A 93 -23.05 28.23 -15.11
CA LEU A 93 -22.65 27.55 -13.86
C LEU A 93 -21.15 27.66 -13.59
N ALA A 94 -20.37 28.28 -14.48
CA ALA A 94 -18.89 28.31 -14.39
C ALA A 94 -18.39 28.91 -13.07
N GLY A 95 -19.06 29.93 -12.53
CA GLY A 95 -18.74 30.49 -11.21
C GLY A 95 -18.90 29.48 -10.08
N LEU A 96 -19.96 28.68 -10.11
CA LEU A 96 -20.18 27.59 -9.17
C LEU A 96 -19.12 26.50 -9.33
N GLY A 97 -18.82 26.10 -10.57
CA GLY A 97 -17.77 25.11 -10.88
C GLY A 97 -16.41 25.53 -10.31
N THR A 98 -16.02 26.78 -10.52
CA THR A 98 -14.76 27.32 -9.99
C THR A 98 -14.74 27.36 -8.46
N ALA A 99 -15.84 27.78 -7.82
CA ALA A 99 -15.95 27.78 -6.35
C ALA A 99 -15.85 26.37 -5.76
N TRP A 100 -16.47 25.38 -6.40
CA TRP A 100 -16.38 23.99 -5.98
C TRP A 100 -14.98 23.42 -6.17
N LEU A 101 -14.28 23.74 -7.25
CA LEU A 101 -12.88 23.32 -7.46
C LEU A 101 -11.96 23.91 -6.40
N ALA A 102 -12.10 25.19 -6.07
CA ALA A 102 -11.33 25.82 -5.01
C ALA A 102 -11.59 25.16 -3.66
N SER A 103 -12.86 24.90 -3.33
CA SER A 103 -13.23 24.20 -2.09
C SER A 103 -12.72 22.77 -2.05
N ALA A 104 -12.78 22.04 -3.16
CA ALA A 104 -12.24 20.68 -3.29
C ALA A 104 -10.72 20.66 -3.11
N GLY A 105 -10.00 21.70 -3.56
CA GLY A 105 -8.57 21.86 -3.33
C GLY A 105 -8.24 21.93 -1.84
N ILE A 106 -8.93 22.79 -1.09
CA ILE A 106 -8.76 22.92 0.37
C ILE A 106 -9.10 21.60 1.07
N LEU A 107 -10.24 21.01 0.71
CA LEU A 107 -10.70 19.74 1.31
C LEU A 107 -9.72 18.60 1.06
N SER A 108 -9.11 18.54 -0.13
CA SER A 108 -8.12 17.50 -0.46
C SER A 108 -6.85 17.63 0.40
N VAL A 109 -6.40 18.83 0.72
CA VAL A 109 -5.30 19.06 1.67
C VAL A 109 -5.65 18.55 3.06
N ILE A 110 -6.85 18.86 3.55
CA ILE A 110 -7.32 18.40 4.87
C ILE A 110 -7.38 16.87 4.93
N ILE A 111 -7.97 16.24 3.89
CA ILE A 111 -8.05 14.78 3.79
C ILE A 111 -6.65 14.17 3.68
N GLY A 112 -5.75 14.78 2.91
CA GLY A 112 -4.37 14.33 2.76
C GLY A 112 -3.61 14.34 4.09
N LEU A 113 -3.74 15.41 4.88
CA LEU A 113 -3.16 15.50 6.22
C LEU A 113 -3.77 14.46 7.17
N ALA A 114 -5.09 14.27 7.13
CA ALA A 114 -5.75 13.24 7.94
C ALA A 114 -5.33 11.80 7.56
N ALA A 115 -5.03 11.55 6.28
CA ALA A 115 -4.59 10.25 5.77
C ALA A 115 -3.07 10.04 5.82
N GLN A 116 -2.29 11.05 6.22
CA GLN A 116 -0.82 11.05 6.15
C GLN A 116 -0.18 9.81 6.77
N ASN A 117 -0.60 9.41 7.97
CA ASN A 117 -0.05 8.24 8.66
C ASN A 117 -0.35 6.93 7.91
N THR A 118 -1.57 6.81 7.38
CA THR A 118 -1.97 5.62 6.62
C THR A 118 -1.19 5.50 5.31
N LEU A 119 -1.05 6.61 4.57
CA LEU A 119 -0.27 6.67 3.35
C LEU A 119 1.22 6.43 3.63
N GLY A 120 1.76 6.98 4.72
CA GLY A 120 3.13 6.75 5.17
C GLY A 120 3.41 5.26 5.43
N ASN A 121 2.51 4.57 6.11
CA ASN A 121 2.63 3.13 6.35
C ASN A 121 2.56 2.31 5.05
N LEU A 122 1.68 2.69 4.11
CA LEU A 122 1.57 2.03 2.82
C LEU A 122 2.85 2.18 2.00
N VAL A 123 3.38 3.40 1.88
CA VAL A 123 4.64 3.68 1.16
C VAL A 123 5.80 2.95 1.81
N ALA A 124 5.90 2.98 3.15
CA ALA A 124 6.92 2.26 3.88
C ALA A 124 6.81 0.74 3.68
N GLY A 125 5.59 0.18 3.69
CA GLY A 125 5.36 -1.25 3.41
C GLY A 125 5.84 -1.65 2.01
N ILE A 126 5.54 -0.85 0.99
CA ILE A 126 6.04 -1.07 -0.37
C ILE A 126 7.58 -0.99 -0.39
N SER A 127 8.17 -0.02 0.31
CA SER A 127 9.62 0.13 0.40
C SER A 127 10.29 -1.07 1.07
N LEU A 128 9.73 -1.58 2.17
CA LEU A 128 10.23 -2.77 2.85
C LEU A 128 10.19 -4.01 1.95
N LEU A 129 9.12 -4.18 1.17
CA LEU A 129 8.99 -5.29 0.23
C LEU A 129 9.93 -5.16 -0.98
N LEU A 130 10.27 -3.95 -1.39
CA LEU A 130 11.14 -3.67 -2.54
C LEU A 130 12.62 -3.76 -2.16
N TYR A 131 13.02 -3.09 -1.09
CA TYR A 131 14.42 -3.01 -0.65
C TYR A 131 14.84 -4.18 0.24
N ARG A 132 13.90 -4.88 0.87
CA ARG A 132 14.11 -6.06 1.72
C ARG A 132 15.26 -5.90 2.71
N PRO A 133 15.22 -4.91 3.59
CA PRO A 133 16.26 -4.76 4.62
C PRO A 133 16.28 -5.95 5.60
N PHE A 134 15.19 -6.71 5.65
CA PHE A 134 15.02 -7.98 6.35
C PHE A 134 13.93 -8.80 5.64
N ASP A 135 13.93 -10.11 5.86
CA ASP A 135 12.97 -11.04 5.28
C ASP A 135 12.03 -11.63 6.35
N VAL A 136 10.92 -12.24 5.87
CA VAL A 136 10.04 -13.03 6.74
C VAL A 136 10.81 -14.25 7.26
N GLY A 137 10.81 -14.44 8.58
CA GLY A 137 11.60 -15.46 9.25
C GLY A 137 12.86 -14.93 9.92
N ASP A 138 13.29 -13.69 9.61
CA ASP A 138 14.42 -13.08 10.30
C ASP A 138 14.10 -12.78 11.76
N HIS A 139 15.09 -12.95 12.63
CA HIS A 139 15.05 -12.58 14.04
C HIS A 139 15.56 -11.15 14.17
N LEU A 140 14.67 -10.22 14.50
CA LEU A 140 14.97 -8.80 14.61
C LEU A 140 14.90 -8.34 16.07
N GLN A 141 15.78 -7.43 16.42
CA GLN A 141 15.69 -6.62 17.63
C GLN A 141 15.41 -5.18 17.21
N ILE A 142 14.33 -4.62 17.75
CA ILE A 142 13.82 -3.29 17.42
C ILE A 142 13.54 -2.48 18.66
N THR A 143 13.60 -1.16 18.55
CA THR A 143 13.14 -0.24 19.59
C THR A 143 11.68 0.11 19.32
N ALA A 144 10.76 -0.48 20.08
CA ALA A 144 9.33 -0.15 20.03
C ALA A 144 9.00 0.92 21.09
N PRO A 145 7.85 1.60 21.00
CA PRO A 145 7.41 2.53 22.06
C PRO A 145 7.27 1.89 23.44
N THR A 146 7.11 0.57 23.48
CA THR A 146 7.02 -0.25 24.70
C THR A 146 8.38 -0.66 25.28
N GLY A 147 9.47 -0.39 24.54
CA GLY A 147 10.82 -0.78 24.91
C GLY A 147 11.54 -1.56 23.82
N LEU A 148 12.60 -2.24 24.18
CA LEU A 148 13.34 -3.10 23.26
C LEU A 148 12.58 -4.43 23.09
N GLU A 149 12.16 -4.72 21.87
CA GLU A 149 11.45 -5.94 21.53
C GLU A 149 12.32 -6.78 20.59
N SER A 150 12.36 -8.11 20.80
CA SER A 150 13.01 -9.03 19.88
C SER A 150 12.05 -10.15 19.49
N GLY A 151 12.19 -10.63 18.25
CA GLY A 151 11.33 -11.68 17.74
C GLY A 151 11.49 -11.94 16.23
N PHE A 152 10.84 -12.97 15.76
CA PHE A 152 10.84 -13.37 14.36
C PHE A 152 9.81 -12.60 13.56
N VAL A 153 10.16 -12.14 12.36
CA VAL A 153 9.23 -11.54 11.41
C VAL A 153 8.26 -12.61 10.91
N GLU A 154 7.00 -12.52 11.34
CA GLU A 154 5.95 -13.46 10.94
C GLU A 154 5.37 -13.12 9.57
N SER A 155 5.12 -11.83 9.32
CA SER A 155 4.60 -11.35 8.04
C SER A 155 4.79 -9.85 7.89
N ILE A 156 4.91 -9.41 6.64
CA ILE A 156 4.94 -8.00 6.23
C ILE A 156 3.70 -7.75 5.38
N ASN A 157 2.80 -6.89 5.85
CA ASN A 157 1.61 -6.44 5.14
C ASN A 157 1.80 -5.01 4.62
N LEU A 158 0.84 -4.48 3.86
CA LEU A 158 0.92 -3.12 3.32
C LEU A 158 1.02 -2.02 4.39
N GLY A 159 0.42 -2.21 5.56
CA GLY A 159 0.41 -1.21 6.63
C GLY A 159 1.26 -1.56 7.85
N TYR A 160 1.47 -2.84 8.09
CA TYR A 160 2.04 -3.35 9.34
C TYR A 160 2.96 -4.53 9.10
N THR A 161 4.00 -4.61 9.93
CA THR A 161 4.85 -5.78 10.09
C THR A 161 4.47 -6.49 11.38
N HIS A 162 4.32 -7.80 11.32
CA HIS A 162 4.02 -8.64 12.48
C HIS A 162 5.29 -9.33 12.95
N LEU A 163 5.62 -9.15 14.22
CA LEU A 163 6.71 -9.86 14.90
C LEU A 163 6.13 -10.85 15.93
N LYS A 164 6.67 -12.04 15.95
CA LYS A 164 6.42 -13.02 17.00
C LYS A 164 7.62 -12.99 17.95
N THR A 165 7.42 -12.47 19.14
CA THR A 165 8.46 -12.36 20.16
C THR A 165 8.85 -13.73 20.74
N ASP A 166 10.01 -13.79 21.38
CA ASP A 166 10.56 -15.01 21.96
C ASP A 166 9.67 -15.58 23.09
N ASP A 167 8.91 -14.71 23.77
CA ASP A 167 7.90 -15.07 24.77
C ASP A 167 6.51 -15.39 24.17
N ASN A 168 6.48 -15.64 22.86
CA ASN A 168 5.27 -16.04 22.11
C ASN A 168 4.17 -14.98 22.00
N ARG A 169 4.47 -13.70 22.26
CA ARG A 169 3.56 -12.58 21.98
C ARG A 169 3.64 -12.20 20.51
N ARG A 170 2.56 -11.61 19.98
CA ARG A 170 2.55 -11.00 18.66
C ARG A 170 2.59 -9.48 18.80
N VAL A 171 3.62 -8.85 18.28
CA VAL A 171 3.77 -7.40 18.21
C VAL A 171 3.45 -6.94 16.80
N VAL A 172 2.55 -5.96 16.69
CA VAL A 172 2.13 -5.36 15.40
C VAL A 172 2.74 -3.97 15.30
N ILE A 173 3.60 -3.77 14.31
CA ILE A 173 4.39 -2.56 14.17
C ILE A 173 4.01 -1.86 12.87
N PRO A 174 3.67 -0.55 12.90
CA PRO A 174 3.46 0.23 11.68
C PRO A 174 4.69 0.20 10.78
N ASN A 175 4.51 0.01 9.48
CA ASN A 175 5.62 -0.09 8.55
C ASN A 175 6.47 1.18 8.50
N SER A 176 5.87 2.36 8.67
CA SER A 176 6.61 3.63 8.74
C SER A 176 7.60 3.65 9.91
N LEU A 177 7.25 3.02 11.03
CA LEU A 177 8.14 2.88 12.17
C LEU A 177 9.28 1.90 11.86
N MET A 178 8.97 0.74 11.25
CA MET A 178 9.98 -0.23 10.82
C MET A 178 10.97 0.37 9.81
N ALA A 179 10.50 1.17 8.87
CA ALA A 179 11.34 1.79 7.85
C ALA A 179 12.21 2.95 8.37
N SER A 180 11.79 3.62 9.45
CA SER A 180 12.46 4.82 9.99
C SER A 180 13.38 4.54 11.16
N GLN A 181 13.22 3.40 11.83
CA GLN A 181 14.02 3.04 13.00
C GLN A 181 15.18 2.10 12.66
N THR A 182 16.22 2.14 13.50
CA THR A 182 17.30 1.16 13.42
C THR A 182 16.81 -0.16 13.99
N HIS A 183 17.01 -1.22 13.25
CA HIS A 183 16.79 -2.60 13.70
C HIS A 183 18.09 -3.40 13.59
N ILE A 184 18.27 -4.34 14.50
CA ILE A 184 19.40 -5.26 14.49
C ILE A 184 18.87 -6.59 13.97
N ASN A 185 19.40 -7.08 12.84
CA ASN A 185 19.09 -8.41 12.36
C ASN A 185 20.00 -9.42 13.08
N LEU A 186 19.40 -10.24 13.92
CA LEU A 186 20.08 -11.29 14.69
C LEU A 186 20.19 -12.60 13.90
N THR A 187 19.47 -12.71 12.78
CA THR A 187 19.63 -13.83 11.84
C THR A 187 20.88 -13.53 11.00
N SER A 188 21.93 -14.28 11.21
CA SER A 188 23.18 -14.13 10.44
C SER A 188 22.98 -14.61 9.00
N SER A 189 22.23 -13.84 8.19
CA SER A 189 21.99 -14.10 6.76
C SER A 189 23.15 -13.67 5.86
N PHE A 190 24.10 -12.92 6.40
CA PHE A 190 25.33 -12.62 5.69
C PHE A 190 26.39 -13.64 6.09
N GLY A 191 26.76 -14.52 5.16
CA GLY A 191 27.83 -15.50 5.30
C GLY A 191 29.24 -14.91 5.50
N VAL A 192 29.32 -13.80 6.22
CA VAL A 192 30.54 -13.25 6.78
C VAL A 192 30.54 -13.68 8.26
N ALA A 193 31.25 -14.76 8.53
CA ALA A 193 31.57 -15.15 9.90
C ALA A 193 32.28 -13.95 10.57
N THR A 194 31.52 -13.17 11.35
CA THR A 194 32.12 -12.16 12.24
C THR A 194 32.90 -12.91 13.29
N PRO A 195 34.20 -12.62 13.50
CA PRO A 195 34.96 -13.22 14.60
C PRO A 195 34.25 -12.83 15.90
N GLY A 196 33.53 -13.79 16.54
CA GLY A 196 32.79 -13.57 17.77
C GLY A 196 31.28 -13.89 17.74
N SER A 197 30.71 -14.31 16.59
CA SER A 197 29.32 -14.78 16.56
C SER A 197 29.20 -16.04 17.41
N LEU A 198 28.24 -16.00 18.36
CA LEU A 198 27.88 -17.19 19.15
C LEU A 198 27.55 -18.35 18.22
N PRO A 199 27.98 -19.58 18.51
CA PRO A 199 27.71 -20.75 17.69
C PRO A 199 26.19 -20.94 17.56
N ASP A 200 25.71 -21.14 16.32
CA ASP A 200 24.32 -21.47 16.05
C ASP A 200 23.91 -22.71 16.85
N PRO A 201 22.92 -22.59 17.77
CA PRO A 201 22.53 -23.72 18.61
C PRO A 201 21.93 -24.89 17.83
N LYS A 202 21.71 -24.75 16.53
CA LYS A 202 21.21 -25.81 15.64
C LYS A 202 22.31 -26.51 14.85
N ARG A 203 23.55 -26.00 14.85
CA ARG A 203 24.65 -26.72 14.19
C ARG A 203 25.03 -27.95 14.98
N THR A 204 25.00 -29.07 14.33
CA THR A 204 25.46 -30.32 14.93
C THR A 204 26.97 -30.27 15.15
N ILE A 205 27.45 -30.96 16.20
CA ILE A 205 28.90 -31.09 16.50
C ILE A 205 29.67 -31.56 15.27
N ALA A 206 29.06 -32.41 14.46
CA ALA A 206 29.65 -32.91 13.22
C ALA A 206 29.91 -31.78 12.20
N GLU A 207 29.00 -30.80 12.07
CA GLU A 207 29.16 -29.65 11.18
C GLU A 207 30.28 -28.72 11.63
N HIS A 208 30.38 -28.47 12.94
CA HIS A 208 31.48 -27.68 13.49
C HIS A 208 32.85 -28.35 13.28
N LEU A 209 32.93 -29.65 13.42
CA LEU A 209 34.16 -30.42 13.17
C LEU A 209 34.55 -30.42 11.70
N ALA A 210 33.56 -30.53 10.79
CA ALA A 210 33.80 -30.47 9.33
C ALA A 210 34.30 -29.10 8.91
N GLU A 211 33.72 -28.01 9.44
CA GLU A 211 34.15 -26.63 9.17
C GLU A 211 35.58 -26.38 9.68
N LEU A 212 35.88 -26.84 10.91
CA LEU A 212 37.21 -26.73 11.50
C LEU A 212 38.27 -27.50 10.69
N GLN A 213 37.91 -28.67 10.14
CA GLN A 213 38.75 -29.44 9.26
C GLN A 213 39.01 -28.71 7.94
N HIS A 214 37.99 -28.11 7.35
CA HIS A 214 38.10 -27.31 6.11
C HIS A 214 39.01 -26.08 6.30
N LEU A 215 38.90 -25.38 7.45
CA LEU A 215 39.78 -24.26 7.77
C LEU A 215 41.25 -24.70 7.91
N ARG A 216 41.49 -25.88 8.44
CA ARG A 216 42.86 -26.46 8.50
C ARG A 216 43.38 -26.80 7.11
N GLU A 217 42.56 -27.41 6.24
CA GLU A 217 42.94 -27.73 4.85
C GLU A 217 43.28 -26.47 4.03
N GLN A 218 42.67 -25.32 4.36
CA GLN A 218 42.95 -24.03 3.75
C GLN A 218 44.13 -23.28 4.39
N GLU A 219 44.84 -23.90 5.34
CA GLU A 219 45.96 -23.30 6.10
C GLU A 219 45.59 -22.00 6.86
N LEU A 220 44.27 -21.81 7.14
CA LEU A 220 43.77 -20.63 7.88
C LEU A 220 43.85 -20.76 9.39
N VAL A 221 44.12 -21.96 9.90
CA VAL A 221 44.31 -22.29 11.33
C VAL A 221 45.52 -23.17 11.48
N THR A 222 46.29 -22.89 12.53
CA THR A 222 47.47 -23.72 12.88
C THR A 222 47.03 -25.06 13.44
N GLU A 223 47.93 -26.07 13.39
CA GLU A 223 47.66 -27.41 13.94
C GLU A 223 47.36 -27.36 15.44
N GLU A 224 48.01 -26.46 16.19
CA GLU A 224 47.79 -26.27 17.63
C GLU A 224 46.38 -25.67 17.89
N GLU A 225 45.97 -24.69 17.13
CA GLU A 225 44.62 -24.07 17.21
C GLU A 225 43.54 -25.06 16.82
N TYR A 226 43.77 -25.87 15.79
CA TYR A 226 42.84 -26.92 15.36
C TYR A 226 42.63 -27.93 16.48
N ASN A 227 43.69 -28.47 17.10
CA ASN A 227 43.60 -29.47 18.16
C ASN A 227 42.90 -28.92 19.39
N ARG A 228 43.21 -27.68 19.80
CA ARG A 228 42.55 -27.00 20.91
C ARG A 228 41.06 -26.82 20.69
N LYS A 229 40.67 -26.34 19.51
CA LYS A 229 39.27 -26.13 19.16
C LYS A 229 38.48 -27.43 19.00
N ARG A 230 39.12 -28.47 18.46
CA ARG A 230 38.52 -29.80 18.34
C ARG A 230 38.21 -30.38 19.73
N GLU A 231 39.13 -30.27 20.70
CA GLU A 231 38.89 -30.71 22.06
C GLU A 231 37.78 -29.94 22.77
N GLU A 232 37.72 -28.62 22.56
CA GLU A 232 36.64 -27.77 23.07
C GLU A 232 35.26 -28.20 22.52
N ILE A 233 35.15 -28.50 21.21
CA ILE A 233 33.91 -28.95 20.57
C ILE A 233 33.49 -30.34 21.09
N LEU A 234 34.43 -31.25 21.23
CA LEU A 234 34.16 -32.61 21.72
C LEU A 234 33.87 -32.64 23.23
N GLY A 235 34.43 -31.73 24.02
CA GLY A 235 34.16 -31.59 25.45
C GLY A 235 32.78 -31.09 25.82
N ARG A 236 31.98 -30.71 24.81
CA ARG A 236 30.56 -30.31 24.96
C ARG A 236 29.57 -31.49 24.72
N LEU A 237 30.08 -32.70 24.51
CA LEU A 237 29.29 -33.93 24.46
C LEU A 237 29.02 -34.44 25.89
#